data_8806df0e894de45451e4fca034cd1dde
#
_entry.id   8806df0e894de45451e4fca034cd1dde
#
_cell.length_a   1.000
_cell.length_b   1.000
_cell.length_c   1.000
_cell.angle_alpha   90.00
_cell.angle_beta   90.00
_cell.angle_gamma   90.00
#
_symmetry.space_group_name_H-M   'P 1'
#
loop_
_entity.id
_entity.type
_entity.pdbx_description
1 polymer ?
#
loop_
_entity_poly.entity_id
_entity_poly.type
_entity_poly.pdbx_seq_one_letter_code
_entity_poly.pdbx_strand_id
1 'polypeptide(L)'
;MSDDQRRSRAAQALPHRITVLGAFTLTVEGAPVALSVDARRLVAYLAVHPRPQTRATLAADLWPGVAADRLLADAVTAIDVPGLLDESAPGVLALGADVEVDLAAAMRLIRNLPTMPADTAVDTTVLTADILPGWSAAWIEIERERFRQLRLYAIEERSQRLITAGRFDDAVAMAKVAVRTAPSRESARRALIEAYVAQGDLAAAVNEYDQYQELLRSSLGGPVGHGLDGLFPTTPAWPVLRARSMMPRSAVQLPGGVRAARGGRRLVAGGSAPGNPR
;
A
#
# COMPACT_ATOMS: atom_id res chain seq x y z
N MET A 1 -4.00 28.06 41.55
CA MET A 1 -3.34 27.11 40.63
C MET A 1 -2.86 27.96 39.46
N SER A 2 -1.54 28.17 39.37
CA SER A 2 -0.92 29.17 38.48
C SER A 2 -1.01 28.72 37.01
N ASP A 3 -1.18 29.68 36.09
CA ASP A 3 -1.23 29.45 34.62
C ASP A 3 -0.02 28.67 34.09
N ASP A 4 1.11 28.79 34.76
CA ASP A 4 2.34 28.06 34.44
C ASP A 4 2.23 26.55 34.72
N GLN A 5 1.47 26.15 35.75
CA GLN A 5 1.18 24.74 36.05
C GLN A 5 0.18 24.14 35.05
N ARG A 6 -0.75 24.94 34.50
CA ARG A 6 -1.65 24.50 33.41
C ARG A 6 -0.91 24.31 32.10
N ARG A 7 0.00 25.22 31.75
CA ARG A 7 0.85 25.13 30.56
C ARG A 7 1.85 23.96 30.64
N SER A 8 2.43 23.70 31.81
CA SER A 8 3.35 22.60 32.05
C SER A 8 2.64 21.24 32.01
N ARG A 9 1.37 21.16 32.42
CA ARG A 9 0.55 19.93 32.36
C ARG A 9 0.03 19.65 30.95
N ALA A 10 -0.27 20.70 30.17
CA ALA A 10 -0.62 20.59 28.76
C ALA A 10 0.57 20.12 27.89
N ALA A 11 1.81 20.48 28.29
CA ALA A 11 3.03 20.04 27.60
C ALA A 11 3.44 18.59 27.91
N GLN A 12 2.80 17.90 28.85
CA GLN A 12 3.09 16.52 29.25
C GLN A 12 1.96 15.52 28.96
N ALA A 13 0.80 15.99 28.51
CA ALA A 13 -0.28 15.08 28.10
C ALA A 13 0.11 14.44 26.75
N LEU A 14 0.18 13.11 26.72
CA LEU A 14 0.31 12.38 25.46
C LEU A 14 -0.90 12.73 24.59
N PRO A 15 -0.69 13.11 23.32
CA PRO A 15 -1.78 13.51 22.45
C PRO A 15 -2.77 12.35 22.25
N HIS A 16 -4.04 12.67 22.02
CA HIS A 16 -5.00 11.68 21.55
C HIS A 16 -4.57 11.23 20.17
N ARG A 17 -4.51 9.93 19.97
CA ARG A 17 -4.10 9.39 18.68
C ARG A 17 -5.19 8.53 18.05
N ILE A 18 -5.52 8.84 16.81
CA ILE A 18 -6.44 8.06 15.98
C ILE A 18 -5.66 7.41 14.84
N THR A 19 -5.85 6.11 14.66
CA THR A 19 -5.41 5.42 13.45
C THR A 19 -6.61 5.08 12.57
N VAL A 20 -6.47 5.33 11.28
CA VAL A 20 -7.43 4.99 10.24
C VAL A 20 -6.77 4.27 9.06
N LEU A 21 -5.45 4.23 9.02
CA LEU A 21 -4.70 3.44 8.04
C LEU A 21 -4.62 1.99 8.53
N GLY A 22 -5.38 1.11 7.89
CA GLY A 22 -5.64 -0.25 8.35
C GLY A 22 -6.85 -0.31 9.29
N ALA A 23 -6.65 -0.64 10.55
CA ALA A 23 -7.75 -0.73 11.52
C ALA A 23 -7.99 0.60 12.25
N PHE A 24 -9.25 0.89 12.59
CA PHE A 24 -9.56 2.00 13.47
C PHE A 24 -9.10 1.72 14.89
N THR A 25 -8.30 2.63 15.46
CA THR A 25 -8.02 2.67 16.90
C THR A 25 -8.07 4.10 17.42
N LEU A 26 -8.45 4.24 18.67
CA LEU A 26 -8.33 5.49 19.43
C LEU A 26 -7.50 5.19 20.68
N THR A 27 -6.44 5.95 20.89
CA THR A 27 -5.66 5.93 22.14
C THR A 27 -5.69 7.30 22.81
N VAL A 28 -5.91 7.30 24.10
CA VAL A 28 -5.93 8.49 24.97
C VAL A 28 -4.88 8.29 26.03
N GLU A 29 -3.92 9.19 26.13
CA GLU A 29 -2.78 9.08 27.05
C GLU A 29 -2.03 7.74 26.93
N GLY A 30 -1.99 7.17 25.72
CA GLY A 30 -1.34 5.88 25.43
C GLY A 30 -2.21 4.64 25.70
N ALA A 31 -3.39 4.77 26.28
CA ALA A 31 -4.33 3.67 26.54
C ALA A 31 -5.40 3.57 25.42
N PRO A 32 -5.73 2.36 24.96
CA PRO A 32 -6.80 2.18 23.97
C PRO A 32 -8.17 2.48 24.57
N VAL A 33 -8.99 3.22 23.82
CA VAL A 33 -10.37 3.57 24.21
C VAL A 33 -11.35 2.95 23.22
N ALA A 34 -12.33 2.22 23.75
CA ALA A 34 -13.40 1.65 22.96
C ALA A 34 -14.54 2.69 22.82
N LEU A 35 -15.00 2.90 21.59
CA LEU A 35 -16.16 3.73 21.28
C LEU A 35 -17.35 2.85 20.87
N SER A 36 -18.56 3.36 21.08
CA SER A 36 -19.76 2.77 20.46
C SER A 36 -19.64 2.78 18.93
N VAL A 37 -20.45 1.98 18.24
CA VAL A 37 -20.41 1.87 16.77
C VAL A 37 -20.59 3.24 16.11
N ASP A 38 -21.57 4.02 16.57
CA ASP A 38 -21.88 5.32 15.99
C ASP A 38 -20.85 6.39 16.37
N ALA A 39 -20.37 6.40 17.61
CA ALA A 39 -19.27 7.29 18.03
C ALA A 39 -17.99 7.00 17.23
N ARG A 40 -17.65 5.73 17.02
CA ARG A 40 -16.52 5.31 16.20
C ARG A 40 -16.68 5.75 14.74
N ARG A 41 -17.89 5.64 14.19
CA ARG A 41 -18.20 6.08 12.82
C ARG A 41 -18.00 7.59 12.69
N LEU A 42 -18.48 8.39 13.65
CA LEU A 42 -18.32 9.84 13.68
C LEU A 42 -16.84 10.24 13.77
N VAL A 43 -16.09 9.67 14.72
CA VAL A 43 -14.67 9.97 14.90
C VAL A 43 -13.85 9.58 13.70
N ALA A 44 -14.14 8.42 13.09
CA ALA A 44 -13.46 7.99 11.86
C ALA A 44 -13.73 8.93 10.67
N TYR A 45 -14.97 9.39 10.52
CA TYR A 45 -15.31 10.37 9.49
C TYR A 45 -14.52 11.67 9.66
N LEU A 46 -14.50 12.23 10.88
CA LEU A 46 -13.76 13.46 11.19
C LEU A 46 -12.24 13.28 11.02
N ALA A 47 -11.72 12.09 11.31
CA ALA A 47 -10.29 11.78 11.10
C ALA A 47 -9.90 11.74 9.61
N VAL A 48 -10.83 11.31 8.75
CA VAL A 48 -10.63 11.27 7.29
C VAL A 48 -10.88 12.64 6.66
N HIS A 49 -11.78 13.45 7.24
CA HIS A 49 -12.13 14.80 6.77
C HIS A 49 -11.60 15.88 7.74
N PRO A 50 -10.36 16.35 7.57
CA PRO A 50 -9.68 17.20 8.56
C PRO A 50 -10.25 18.63 8.69
N ARG A 51 -11.17 19.01 7.82
CA ARG A 51 -11.87 20.30 7.91
C ARG A 51 -13.08 20.18 8.81
N PRO A 52 -13.43 21.23 9.58
CA PRO A 52 -14.66 21.26 10.34
C PRO A 52 -15.89 20.93 9.47
N GLN A 53 -16.79 20.11 9.98
CA GLN A 53 -17.97 19.61 9.27
C GLN A 53 -19.25 20.11 9.91
N THR A 54 -20.24 20.48 9.09
CA THR A 54 -21.55 20.85 9.65
C THR A 54 -22.28 19.62 10.16
N ARG A 55 -23.09 19.79 11.23
CA ARG A 55 -23.94 18.68 11.74
C ARG A 55 -24.84 18.11 10.68
N ALA A 56 -25.37 18.96 9.78
CA ALA A 56 -26.23 18.52 8.69
C ALA A 56 -25.48 17.61 7.69
N THR A 57 -24.23 17.96 7.31
CA THR A 57 -23.37 17.10 6.46
C THR A 57 -23.07 15.77 7.15
N LEU A 58 -22.68 15.80 8.43
CA LEU A 58 -22.37 14.59 9.19
C LEU A 58 -23.58 13.67 9.30
N ALA A 59 -24.75 14.22 9.61
CA ALA A 59 -25.97 13.44 9.69
C ALA A 59 -26.34 12.77 8.37
N ALA A 60 -26.26 13.52 7.26
CA ALA A 60 -26.59 13.01 5.92
C ALA A 60 -25.62 11.93 5.44
N ASP A 61 -24.31 12.10 5.65
CA ASP A 61 -23.29 11.18 5.15
C ASP A 61 -23.18 9.92 6.01
N LEU A 62 -23.33 10.04 7.33
CA LEU A 62 -23.14 8.93 8.25
C LEU A 62 -24.41 8.10 8.46
N TRP A 63 -25.58 8.73 8.48
CA TRP A 63 -26.86 8.06 8.71
C TRP A 63 -27.91 8.50 7.69
N PRO A 64 -27.77 8.13 6.40
CA PRO A 64 -28.76 8.52 5.39
C PRO A 64 -30.13 7.93 5.75
N GLY A 65 -31.07 8.80 6.15
CA GLY A 65 -32.44 8.38 6.49
C GLY A 65 -33.11 9.23 7.58
N VAL A 66 -34.24 8.72 8.06
CA VAL A 66 -35.04 9.35 9.12
C VAL A 66 -34.32 9.16 10.46
N ALA A 67 -34.20 10.18 11.29
CA ALA A 67 -33.48 10.19 12.57
C ALA A 67 -31.96 10.42 12.53
N ALA A 68 -31.38 10.86 11.42
CA ALA A 68 -29.96 11.15 11.28
C ALA A 68 -29.45 12.14 12.35
N ASP A 69 -30.17 13.23 12.59
CA ASP A 69 -29.81 14.24 13.61
C ASP A 69 -29.78 13.67 15.01
N ARG A 70 -30.74 12.77 15.35
CA ARG A 70 -30.76 12.11 16.64
C ARG A 70 -29.58 11.17 16.81
N LEU A 71 -29.29 10.33 15.79
CA LEU A 71 -28.16 9.41 15.81
C LEU A 71 -26.82 10.16 15.95
N LEU A 72 -26.68 11.31 15.28
CA LEU A 72 -25.53 12.20 15.45
C LEU A 72 -25.45 12.74 16.89
N ALA A 73 -26.55 13.23 17.44
CA ALA A 73 -26.56 13.74 18.82
C ALA A 73 -26.21 12.63 19.83
N ASP A 74 -26.76 11.44 19.67
CA ASP A 74 -26.48 10.27 20.51
C ASP A 74 -24.99 9.86 20.38
N ALA A 75 -24.42 9.87 19.15
CA ALA A 75 -23.02 9.57 18.90
C ALA A 75 -22.08 10.58 19.56
N VAL A 76 -22.38 11.87 19.47
CA VAL A 76 -21.60 12.95 20.12
C VAL A 76 -21.63 12.79 21.63
N THR A 77 -22.83 12.55 22.21
CA THR A 77 -23.02 12.37 23.66
C THR A 77 -22.30 11.13 24.19
N ALA A 78 -22.21 10.07 23.38
CA ALA A 78 -21.51 8.83 23.73
C ALA A 78 -19.99 8.94 23.74
N ILE A 79 -19.43 10.07 23.26
CA ILE A 79 -17.99 10.32 23.27
C ILE A 79 -17.62 11.02 24.57
N ASP A 80 -17.28 10.23 25.59
CA ASP A 80 -16.80 10.72 26.89
C ASP A 80 -15.26 10.78 26.90
N VAL A 81 -14.69 11.56 25.96
CA VAL A 81 -13.24 11.81 25.87
C VAL A 81 -13.00 13.29 25.74
N PRO A 82 -12.59 13.96 26.84
CA PRO A 82 -12.36 15.41 26.84
C PRO A 82 -11.32 15.83 25.79
N GLY A 83 -11.64 16.83 24.97
CA GLY A 83 -10.73 17.35 23.95
C GLY A 83 -10.66 16.52 22.65
N LEU A 84 -11.39 15.41 22.54
CA LEU A 84 -11.44 14.64 21.31
C LEU A 84 -12.24 15.36 20.20
N LEU A 85 -13.35 15.99 20.56
CA LEU A 85 -14.17 16.79 19.66
C LEU A 85 -14.03 18.28 19.98
N ASP A 86 -14.06 19.10 18.94
CA ASP A 86 -14.15 20.55 18.98
C ASP A 86 -15.52 21.00 18.43
N GLU A 87 -16.29 21.68 19.28
CA GLU A 87 -17.59 22.29 18.97
C GLU A 87 -17.56 23.82 19.16
N SER A 88 -16.38 24.44 18.98
CA SER A 88 -16.18 25.88 19.22
C SER A 88 -17.02 26.77 18.29
N ALA A 89 -17.45 26.25 17.13
CA ALA A 89 -18.36 26.94 16.23
C ALA A 89 -19.78 26.29 16.26
N PRO A 90 -20.87 27.10 16.43
CA PRO A 90 -22.23 26.56 16.47
C PRO A 90 -22.59 25.71 15.26
N GLY A 91 -23.06 24.49 15.50
CA GLY A 91 -23.47 23.58 14.43
C GLY A 91 -22.34 22.94 13.61
N VAL A 92 -21.10 23.08 14.04
CA VAL A 92 -19.92 22.54 13.39
C VAL A 92 -19.16 21.64 14.34
N LEU A 93 -18.68 20.50 13.85
CA LEU A 93 -17.86 19.55 14.57
C LEU A 93 -16.51 19.36 13.89
N ALA A 94 -15.47 19.25 14.68
CA ALA A 94 -14.13 18.89 14.24
C ALA A 94 -13.46 17.97 15.29
N LEU A 95 -12.32 17.39 14.96
CA LEU A 95 -11.43 16.82 15.97
C LEU A 95 -10.72 17.95 16.73
N GLY A 96 -10.43 17.72 18.01
CA GLY A 96 -9.66 18.64 18.81
C GLY A 96 -8.27 18.89 18.23
N ALA A 97 -7.71 20.08 18.50
CA ALA A 97 -6.44 20.53 17.94
C ALA A 97 -5.25 19.62 18.32
N ASP A 98 -5.31 18.98 19.49
CA ASP A 98 -4.26 18.10 20.02
C ASP A 98 -4.43 16.63 19.61
N VAL A 99 -5.37 16.34 18.70
CA VAL A 99 -5.62 15.00 18.19
C VAL A 99 -4.69 14.69 17.00
N GLU A 100 -3.84 13.69 17.17
CA GLU A 100 -3.00 13.18 16.08
C GLU A 100 -3.74 12.12 15.27
N VAL A 101 -3.73 12.27 13.95
CA VAL A 101 -4.30 11.29 13.00
C VAL A 101 -3.20 10.77 12.09
N ASP A 102 -3.05 9.45 11.99
CA ASP A 102 -2.03 8.79 11.15
C ASP A 102 -2.19 9.16 9.66
N LEU A 103 -3.44 9.28 9.17
CA LEU A 103 -3.73 9.72 7.81
C LEU A 103 -3.19 11.13 7.52
N ALA A 104 -3.25 12.04 8.50
CA ALA A 104 -2.70 13.39 8.34
C ALA A 104 -1.17 13.36 8.16
N ALA A 105 -0.48 12.50 8.91
CA ALA A 105 0.95 12.28 8.76
C ALA A 105 1.29 11.64 7.39
N ALA A 106 0.53 10.62 6.98
CA ALA A 106 0.67 9.99 5.67
C ALA A 106 0.46 10.98 4.51
N MET A 107 -0.55 11.83 4.60
CA MET A 107 -0.82 12.86 3.60
C MET A 107 0.28 13.93 3.53
N ARG A 108 0.92 14.27 4.65
CA ARG A 108 2.10 15.14 4.65
C ARG A 108 3.28 14.47 3.95
N LEU A 109 3.55 13.19 4.27
CA LEU A 109 4.59 12.41 3.62
C LEU A 109 4.36 12.34 2.11
N ILE A 110 3.16 11.95 1.65
CA ILE A 110 2.80 11.81 0.24
C ILE A 110 3.01 13.13 -0.52
N ARG A 111 2.59 14.26 0.05
CA ARG A 111 2.77 15.58 -0.58
C ARG A 111 4.24 15.97 -0.71
N ASN A 112 5.07 15.61 0.26
CA ASN A 112 6.48 15.96 0.27
C ASN A 112 7.36 14.96 -0.50
N LEU A 113 6.88 13.72 -0.67
CA LEU A 113 7.64 12.62 -1.26
C LEU A 113 8.31 12.95 -2.59
N PRO A 114 7.63 13.64 -3.54
CA PRO A 114 8.26 14.02 -4.81
C PRO A 114 9.45 14.97 -4.65
N THR A 115 9.45 15.82 -3.64
CA THR A 115 10.46 16.88 -3.45
C THR A 115 11.53 16.53 -2.41
N MET A 116 11.39 15.41 -1.72
CA MET A 116 12.39 14.97 -0.73
C MET A 116 13.74 14.70 -1.38
N PRO A 117 14.87 15.02 -0.71
CA PRO A 117 16.20 14.67 -1.19
C PRO A 117 16.34 13.19 -1.50
N ALA A 118 17.10 12.85 -2.55
CA ALA A 118 17.20 11.47 -3.02
C ALA A 118 17.79 10.50 -1.98
N ASP A 119 18.63 10.97 -1.09
CA ASP A 119 19.27 10.23 0.01
C ASP A 119 18.37 10.03 1.24
N THR A 120 17.19 10.66 1.28
CA THR A 120 16.27 10.54 2.39
C THR A 120 15.60 9.16 2.37
N ALA A 121 15.79 8.40 3.46
CA ALA A 121 15.08 7.14 3.66
C ALA A 121 13.58 7.39 3.88
N VAL A 122 12.74 6.57 3.25
CA VAL A 122 11.28 6.67 3.34
C VAL A 122 10.73 5.37 3.91
N ASP A 123 9.93 5.49 4.97
CA ASP A 123 9.14 4.36 5.44
C ASP A 123 8.00 4.09 4.46
N THR A 124 8.12 3.01 3.71
CA THR A 124 7.14 2.61 2.71
C THR A 124 5.91 1.89 3.30
N THR A 125 5.91 1.54 4.58
CA THR A 125 4.77 0.84 5.21
C THR A 125 3.51 1.69 5.18
N VAL A 126 3.64 2.99 5.45
CA VAL A 126 2.56 3.99 5.36
C VAL A 126 2.02 4.12 3.92
N LEU A 127 2.88 3.87 2.93
CA LEU A 127 2.51 3.96 1.51
C LEU A 127 1.77 2.71 1.00
N THR A 128 1.60 1.67 1.81
CA THR A 128 0.89 0.43 1.43
C THR A 128 -0.45 0.26 2.17
N ALA A 129 -0.66 0.98 3.27
CA ALA A 129 -1.89 0.88 4.06
C ALA A 129 -3.07 1.58 3.36
N ASP A 130 -4.26 1.01 3.46
CA ASP A 130 -5.50 1.63 2.99
C ASP A 130 -6.30 2.22 4.16
N ILE A 131 -7.15 3.22 3.86
CA ILE A 131 -8.05 3.82 4.84
C ILE A 131 -9.15 2.81 5.18
N LEU A 132 -9.20 2.33 6.44
CA LEU A 132 -10.27 1.49 7.01
C LEU A 132 -10.74 0.36 6.05
N PRO A 133 -9.89 -0.57 5.61
CA PRO A 133 -10.19 -1.50 4.51
C PRO A 133 -11.41 -2.41 4.78
N GLY A 134 -11.80 -2.59 6.05
CA GLY A 134 -12.98 -3.38 6.42
C GLY A 134 -14.33 -2.61 6.46
N TRP A 135 -14.34 -1.33 6.07
CA TRP A 135 -15.53 -0.50 6.09
C TRP A 135 -16.11 -0.34 4.68
N SER A 136 -17.46 -0.37 4.56
CA SER A 136 -18.15 -0.34 3.26
C SER A 136 -19.09 0.87 3.08
N ALA A 137 -18.90 1.94 3.85
CA ALA A 137 -19.70 3.16 3.69
C ALA A 137 -19.28 3.94 2.44
N ALA A 138 -20.24 4.52 1.71
CA ALA A 138 -19.98 5.21 0.44
C ALA A 138 -18.93 6.34 0.56
N TRP A 139 -18.97 7.13 1.65
CA TRP A 139 -18.01 8.21 1.88
C TRP A 139 -16.56 7.72 2.00
N ILE A 140 -16.35 6.51 2.54
CA ILE A 140 -14.99 5.97 2.71
C ILE A 140 -14.42 5.46 1.39
N GLU A 141 -15.24 4.91 0.49
CA GLU A 141 -14.79 4.43 -0.81
C GLU A 141 -14.22 5.58 -1.66
N ILE A 142 -14.87 6.76 -1.62
CA ILE A 142 -14.41 7.97 -2.32
C ILE A 142 -13.05 8.40 -1.78
N GLU A 143 -12.88 8.46 -0.46
CA GLU A 143 -11.64 8.91 0.16
C GLU A 143 -10.50 7.89 0.02
N ARG A 144 -10.80 6.57 0.01
CA ARG A 144 -9.81 5.53 -0.34
C ARG A 144 -9.27 5.72 -1.75
N GLU A 145 -10.18 5.91 -2.72
CA GLU A 145 -9.76 6.09 -4.11
C GLU A 145 -8.92 7.36 -4.26
N ARG A 146 -9.36 8.48 -3.66
CA ARG A 146 -8.61 9.73 -3.66
C ARG A 146 -7.22 9.56 -3.03
N PHE A 147 -7.13 8.93 -1.87
CA PHE A 147 -5.88 8.65 -1.18
C PHE A 147 -4.97 7.75 -2.02
N ARG A 148 -5.52 6.70 -2.64
CA ARG A 148 -4.79 5.79 -3.51
C ARG A 148 -4.19 6.52 -4.72
N GLN A 149 -4.96 7.38 -5.40
CA GLN A 149 -4.47 8.14 -6.55
C GLN A 149 -3.33 9.09 -6.17
N LEU A 150 -3.49 9.85 -5.08
CA LEU A 150 -2.45 10.76 -4.59
C LEU A 150 -1.16 10.02 -4.22
N ARG A 151 -1.29 8.90 -3.54
CA ARG A 151 -0.18 8.05 -3.12
C ARG A 151 0.57 7.48 -4.32
N LEU A 152 -0.14 6.89 -5.29
CA LEU A 152 0.47 6.32 -6.49
C LEU A 152 1.22 7.38 -7.29
N TYR A 153 0.61 8.54 -7.53
CA TYR A 153 1.28 9.65 -8.21
C TYR A 153 2.58 10.05 -7.52
N ALA A 154 2.55 10.22 -6.20
CA ALA A 154 3.73 10.62 -5.45
C ALA A 154 4.86 9.56 -5.48
N ILE A 155 4.50 8.28 -5.44
CA ILE A 155 5.45 7.16 -5.52
C ILE A 155 6.09 7.09 -6.91
N GLU A 156 5.28 7.20 -7.97
CA GLU A 156 5.72 7.19 -9.36
C GLU A 156 6.69 8.35 -9.63
N GLU A 157 6.33 9.56 -9.21
CA GLU A 157 7.19 10.76 -9.32
C GLU A 157 8.49 10.62 -8.51
N ARG A 158 8.42 10.05 -7.30
CA ARG A 158 9.61 9.79 -6.48
C ARG A 158 10.55 8.81 -7.18
N SER A 159 10.02 7.73 -7.75
CA SER A 159 10.83 6.76 -8.51
C SER A 159 11.57 7.43 -9.67
N GLN A 160 10.90 8.28 -10.44
CA GLN A 160 11.50 9.01 -11.54
C GLN A 160 12.64 9.95 -11.09
N ARG A 161 12.45 10.64 -9.96
CA ARG A 161 13.51 11.49 -9.38
C ARG A 161 14.71 10.69 -8.88
N LEU A 162 14.49 9.51 -8.32
CA LEU A 162 15.55 8.60 -7.90
C LEU A 162 16.36 8.09 -9.12
N ILE A 163 15.69 7.78 -10.24
CA ILE A 163 16.35 7.46 -11.52
C ILE A 163 17.26 8.63 -11.96
N THR A 164 16.71 9.85 -11.99
CA THR A 164 17.45 11.06 -12.38
C THR A 164 18.66 11.32 -11.46
N ALA A 165 18.56 10.96 -10.19
CA ALA A 165 19.65 11.07 -9.21
C ALA A 165 20.65 9.90 -9.24
N GLY A 166 20.48 8.92 -10.14
CA GLY A 166 21.33 7.72 -10.22
C GLY A 166 21.10 6.69 -9.09
N ARG A 167 20.01 6.84 -8.31
CA ARG A 167 19.65 5.96 -7.19
C ARG A 167 18.73 4.83 -7.71
N PHE A 168 19.25 3.98 -8.57
CA PHE A 168 18.43 3.00 -9.32
C PHE A 168 17.81 1.94 -8.42
N ASP A 169 18.54 1.42 -7.43
CA ASP A 169 18.01 0.42 -6.49
C ASP A 169 16.82 0.96 -5.69
N ASP A 170 16.93 2.20 -5.24
CA ASP A 170 15.86 2.89 -4.52
C ASP A 170 14.66 3.19 -5.42
N ALA A 171 14.93 3.55 -6.69
CA ALA A 171 13.88 3.77 -7.68
C ALA A 171 13.08 2.48 -7.93
N VAL A 172 13.77 1.35 -8.12
CA VAL A 172 13.14 0.02 -8.25
C VAL A 172 12.35 -0.34 -7.00
N ALA A 173 12.91 -0.12 -5.80
CA ALA A 173 12.21 -0.40 -4.55
C ALA A 173 10.93 0.44 -4.43
N MET A 174 11.00 1.73 -4.77
CA MET A 174 9.85 2.65 -4.74
C MET A 174 8.78 2.27 -5.78
N ALA A 175 9.16 1.98 -7.02
CA ALA A 175 8.23 1.58 -8.08
C ALA A 175 7.55 0.24 -7.77
N LYS A 176 8.24 -0.71 -7.11
CA LYS A 176 7.62 -1.94 -6.60
C LYS A 176 6.49 -1.68 -5.60
N VAL A 177 6.57 -0.61 -4.80
CA VAL A 177 5.47 -0.21 -3.91
C VAL A 177 4.23 0.18 -4.73
N ALA A 178 4.41 0.96 -5.82
CA ALA A 178 3.30 1.33 -6.70
C ALA A 178 2.64 0.10 -7.33
N VAL A 179 3.42 -0.82 -7.87
CA VAL A 179 2.93 -2.06 -8.50
C VAL A 179 2.18 -2.95 -7.50
N ARG A 180 2.68 -3.09 -6.27
CA ARG A 180 1.96 -3.85 -5.22
C ARG A 180 0.64 -3.20 -4.83
N THR A 181 0.58 -1.88 -4.82
CA THR A 181 -0.64 -1.12 -4.47
C THR A 181 -1.69 -1.15 -5.59
N ALA A 182 -1.25 -1.14 -6.86
CA ALA A 182 -2.13 -1.13 -8.03
C ALA A 182 -1.55 -2.00 -9.16
N PRO A 183 -1.69 -3.34 -9.09
CA PRO A 183 -1.02 -4.26 -10.02
C PRO A 183 -1.42 -4.11 -11.49
N SER A 184 -2.65 -3.66 -11.76
CA SER A 184 -3.19 -3.45 -13.11
C SER A 184 -2.98 -2.03 -13.66
N ARG A 185 -2.41 -1.12 -12.85
CA ARG A 185 -2.18 0.26 -13.27
C ARG A 185 -0.96 0.36 -14.18
N GLU A 186 -1.17 0.82 -15.42
CA GLU A 186 -0.11 0.94 -16.42
C GLU A 186 1.02 1.87 -15.97
N SER A 187 0.72 3.04 -15.38
CA SER A 187 1.76 3.97 -14.94
C SER A 187 2.67 3.40 -13.85
N ALA A 188 2.14 2.57 -12.94
CA ALA A 188 2.94 1.89 -11.91
C ALA A 188 3.89 0.86 -12.56
N ARG A 189 3.41 0.08 -13.53
CA ARG A 189 4.24 -0.86 -14.31
C ARG A 189 5.29 -0.13 -15.12
N ARG A 190 4.91 0.96 -15.77
CA ARG A 190 5.82 1.84 -16.50
C ARG A 190 6.97 2.31 -15.61
N ALA A 191 6.67 2.87 -14.44
CA ALA A 191 7.68 3.36 -13.50
C ALA A 191 8.65 2.26 -13.07
N LEU A 192 8.18 1.02 -12.86
CA LEU A 192 9.05 -0.10 -12.51
C LEU A 192 9.93 -0.55 -13.67
N ILE A 193 9.37 -0.65 -14.89
CA ILE A 193 10.14 -0.98 -16.09
C ILE A 193 11.21 0.08 -16.36
N GLU A 194 10.87 1.37 -16.28
CA GLU A 194 11.82 2.48 -16.43
C GLU A 194 12.94 2.42 -15.40
N ALA A 195 12.63 2.09 -14.15
CA ALA A 195 13.64 1.93 -13.11
C ALA A 195 14.58 0.75 -13.39
N TYR A 196 14.09 -0.39 -13.84
CA TYR A 196 14.92 -1.53 -14.25
C TYR A 196 15.79 -1.21 -15.48
N VAL A 197 15.22 -0.54 -16.48
CA VAL A 197 15.99 -0.10 -17.67
C VAL A 197 17.12 0.85 -17.26
N ALA A 198 16.84 1.83 -16.40
CA ALA A 198 17.84 2.77 -15.89
C ALA A 198 18.93 2.08 -15.06
N GLN A 199 18.57 1.04 -14.30
CA GLN A 199 19.51 0.20 -13.55
C GLN A 199 20.36 -0.69 -14.46
N GLY A 200 19.96 -0.90 -15.74
CA GLY A 200 20.60 -1.81 -16.68
C GLY A 200 20.11 -3.28 -16.57
N ASP A 201 19.12 -3.57 -15.72
CA ASP A 201 18.53 -4.90 -15.60
C ASP A 201 17.40 -5.08 -16.62
N LEU A 202 17.80 -5.22 -17.89
CA LEU A 202 16.85 -5.45 -18.99
C LEU A 202 16.07 -6.75 -18.83
N ALA A 203 16.64 -7.76 -18.17
CA ALA A 203 15.95 -9.04 -17.97
C ALA A 203 14.76 -8.87 -17.00
N ALA A 204 14.95 -8.13 -15.91
CA ALA A 204 13.88 -7.78 -14.99
C ALA A 204 12.82 -6.90 -15.65
N ALA A 205 13.23 -5.92 -16.47
CA ALA A 205 12.31 -5.07 -17.22
C ALA A 205 11.40 -5.86 -18.16
N VAL A 206 11.97 -6.83 -18.92
CA VAL A 206 11.21 -7.72 -19.81
C VAL A 206 10.24 -8.59 -19.02
N ASN A 207 10.72 -9.20 -17.94
CA ASN A 207 9.88 -10.07 -17.11
C ASN A 207 8.68 -9.30 -16.53
N GLU A 208 8.88 -8.06 -16.07
CA GLU A 208 7.81 -7.21 -15.56
C GLU A 208 6.79 -6.84 -16.65
N TYR A 209 7.27 -6.55 -17.85
CA TYR A 209 6.42 -6.29 -19.01
C TYR A 209 5.57 -7.53 -19.36
N ASP A 210 6.19 -8.71 -19.44
CA ASP A 210 5.49 -9.97 -19.79
C ASP A 210 4.43 -10.31 -18.71
N GLN A 211 4.74 -10.13 -17.43
CA GLN A 211 3.79 -10.31 -16.33
C GLN A 211 2.59 -9.35 -16.44
N TYR A 212 2.83 -8.10 -16.81
CA TYR A 212 1.76 -7.14 -17.01
C TYR A 212 0.87 -7.50 -18.21
N GLN A 213 1.47 -7.92 -19.32
CA GLN A 213 0.74 -8.37 -20.51
C GLN A 213 -0.15 -9.57 -20.17
N GLU A 214 0.35 -10.53 -19.39
CA GLU A 214 -0.42 -11.70 -18.96
C GLU A 214 -1.57 -11.31 -18.03
N LEU A 215 -1.32 -10.40 -17.09
CA LEU A 215 -2.36 -9.86 -16.20
C LEU A 215 -3.50 -9.20 -16.99
N LEU A 216 -3.17 -8.36 -17.97
CA LEU A 216 -4.17 -7.70 -18.82
C LEU A 216 -4.93 -8.70 -19.69
N ARG A 217 -4.25 -9.68 -20.28
CA ARG A 217 -4.88 -10.71 -21.10
C ARG A 217 -5.87 -11.55 -20.29
N SER A 218 -5.50 -11.91 -19.07
CA SER A 218 -6.38 -12.67 -18.17
C SER A 218 -7.55 -11.86 -17.65
N SER A 219 -7.39 -10.54 -17.49
CA SER A 219 -8.44 -9.66 -16.95
C SER A 219 -9.40 -9.12 -18.00
N LEU A 220 -8.91 -8.83 -19.21
CA LEU A 220 -9.68 -8.15 -20.27
C LEU A 220 -10.14 -9.09 -21.39
N GLY A 221 -9.60 -10.32 -21.47
CA GLY A 221 -9.98 -11.33 -22.49
C GLY A 221 -9.66 -10.95 -23.94
N GLY A 222 -8.80 -9.94 -24.16
CA GLY A 222 -8.49 -9.42 -25.49
C GLY A 222 -7.03 -9.00 -25.67
N PRO A 223 -6.66 -8.57 -26.91
CA PRO A 223 -5.32 -8.09 -27.20
C PRO A 223 -5.03 -6.84 -26.37
N VAL A 224 -3.86 -6.82 -25.77
CA VAL A 224 -3.41 -5.72 -24.90
C VAL A 224 -2.73 -4.65 -25.76
N GLY A 225 -3.02 -3.37 -25.47
CA GLY A 225 -2.39 -2.24 -26.15
C GLY A 225 -0.86 -2.20 -25.96
N HIS A 226 -0.16 -1.62 -26.93
CA HIS A 226 1.31 -1.52 -26.96
C HIS A 226 1.87 -0.32 -26.17
N GLY A 227 1.17 0.16 -25.14
CA GLY A 227 1.50 1.41 -24.44
C GLY A 227 2.90 1.43 -23.80
N LEU A 228 3.48 0.26 -23.48
CA LEU A 228 4.79 0.16 -22.84
C LEU A 228 5.92 -0.28 -23.80
N ASP A 229 5.64 -0.60 -25.06
CA ASP A 229 6.64 -1.11 -26.00
C ASP A 229 7.79 -0.12 -26.24
N GLY A 230 7.48 1.18 -26.22
CA GLY A 230 8.46 2.26 -26.44
C GLY A 230 9.47 2.47 -25.31
N LEU A 231 9.33 1.77 -24.17
CA LEU A 231 10.26 1.88 -23.05
C LEU A 231 11.55 1.09 -23.27
N PHE A 232 11.55 0.18 -24.23
CA PHE A 232 12.69 -0.68 -24.46
C PHE A 232 13.61 -0.10 -25.52
N PRO A 233 14.93 -0.08 -25.27
CA PRO A 233 15.88 0.33 -26.27
C PRO A 233 15.78 -0.55 -27.51
N THR A 234 15.76 0.08 -28.70
CA THR A 234 15.74 -0.60 -30.01
C THR A 234 17.11 -1.24 -30.30
N THR A 235 17.58 -2.12 -29.42
CA THR A 235 18.85 -2.85 -29.60
C THR A 235 18.59 -4.23 -30.22
N PRO A 236 19.52 -4.74 -31.06
CA PRO A 236 19.39 -6.08 -31.66
C PRO A 236 19.28 -7.22 -30.64
N ALA A 237 19.67 -7.00 -29.38
CA ALA A 237 19.59 -7.97 -28.28
C ALA A 237 18.16 -8.15 -27.70
N TRP A 238 17.24 -7.23 -28.00
CA TRP A 238 15.88 -7.25 -27.43
C TRP A 238 15.08 -8.54 -27.72
N PRO A 239 15.02 -9.05 -28.97
CA PRO A 239 14.33 -10.30 -29.27
C PRO A 239 14.92 -11.51 -28.54
N VAL A 240 16.26 -11.51 -28.32
CA VAL A 240 16.97 -12.61 -27.64
C VAL A 240 16.70 -12.60 -26.14
N LEU A 241 16.62 -11.44 -25.52
CA LEU A 241 16.28 -11.30 -24.09
C LEU A 241 14.84 -11.74 -23.82
N ARG A 242 13.90 -11.36 -24.70
CA ARG A 242 12.50 -11.80 -24.64
C ARG A 242 12.36 -13.31 -24.81
N ALA A 243 13.08 -13.91 -25.75
CA ALA A 243 13.09 -15.36 -25.96
C ALA A 243 13.62 -16.13 -24.75
N ARG A 244 14.62 -15.60 -24.03
CA ARG A 244 15.16 -16.20 -22.80
C ARG A 244 14.18 -16.12 -21.63
N SER A 245 13.45 -15.04 -21.49
CA SER A 245 12.43 -14.87 -20.43
C SER A 245 11.24 -15.82 -20.62
N MET A 246 10.90 -16.16 -21.85
CA MET A 246 9.80 -17.08 -22.18
C MET A 246 10.14 -18.56 -22.04
N MET A 247 11.41 -18.93 -21.81
CA MET A 247 11.76 -20.34 -21.59
C MET A 247 11.39 -20.80 -20.17
N PRO A 248 10.60 -21.87 -20.00
CA PRO A 248 10.30 -22.43 -18.69
C PRO A 248 11.60 -22.84 -17.98
N ARG A 249 11.73 -22.51 -16.69
CA ARG A 249 12.91 -22.78 -15.85
C ARG A 249 13.33 -24.25 -15.78
N SER A 250 12.57 -25.19 -16.36
CA SER A 250 12.82 -26.62 -16.37
C SER A 250 13.80 -27.09 -17.46
N ALA A 251 14.27 -26.22 -18.34
CA ALA A 251 15.10 -26.61 -19.49
C ALA A 251 16.62 -26.30 -19.34
N VAL A 252 17.11 -26.03 -18.14
CA VAL A 252 18.56 -25.93 -17.89
C VAL A 252 19.10 -27.34 -17.64
N GLN A 253 19.21 -28.14 -18.71
CA GLN A 253 19.99 -29.35 -18.74
C GLN A 253 21.44 -28.96 -18.97
N LEU A 254 22.29 -29.12 -17.97
CA LEU A 254 23.72 -28.89 -18.07
C LEU A 254 24.32 -29.89 -19.09
N PRO A 255 25.09 -29.43 -20.07
CA PRO A 255 25.80 -30.35 -20.95
C PRO A 255 27.08 -30.84 -20.29
N GLY A 256 27.26 -32.16 -20.26
CA GLY A 256 28.56 -32.80 -20.24
C GLY A 256 29.15 -33.23 -18.91
N GLY A 257 28.69 -34.33 -18.37
CA GLY A 257 29.49 -35.19 -17.48
C GLY A 257 30.17 -36.29 -18.32
N VAL A 258 31.49 -36.20 -18.36
CA VAL A 258 32.42 -37.13 -19.02
C VAL A 258 32.17 -38.54 -18.49
N ARG A 259 31.95 -39.51 -19.45
CA ARG A 259 31.97 -40.94 -19.20
C ARG A 259 33.41 -41.37 -18.79
N ALA A 260 33.60 -41.85 -17.59
CA ALA A 260 34.72 -42.68 -17.22
C ALA A 260 34.23 -44.16 -17.20
N ALA A 261 34.67 -44.92 -18.19
CA ALA A 261 34.53 -46.36 -18.27
C ALA A 261 35.59 -47.05 -17.37
N ARG A 262 35.17 -47.94 -16.51
CA ARG A 262 35.94 -49.10 -15.95
C ARG A 262 34.91 -50.02 -15.38
N GLY A 263 34.67 -51.20 -15.91
CA GLY A 263 35.54 -52.36 -15.93
C GLY A 263 35.09 -53.35 -14.86
N GLY A 264 34.28 -54.34 -15.24
CA GLY A 264 34.33 -55.74 -14.88
C GLY A 264 34.13 -56.13 -13.43
N ARG A 265 33.06 -56.91 -13.12
CA ARG A 265 33.11 -58.31 -12.76
C ARG A 265 31.71 -58.86 -12.41
N ARG A 266 31.40 -59.92 -13.07
CA ARG A 266 30.33 -60.88 -12.83
C ARG A 266 30.59 -61.61 -11.48
N LEU A 267 29.58 -61.89 -10.70
CA LEU A 267 29.43 -63.13 -9.92
C LEU A 267 27.94 -63.41 -9.64
N VAL A 268 27.63 -64.64 -9.70
CA VAL A 268 26.44 -65.43 -9.93
C VAL A 268 25.81 -65.88 -8.60
N ALA A 269 24.56 -66.24 -8.67
CA ALA A 269 23.75 -67.17 -7.83
C ALA A 269 23.25 -66.61 -6.48
N GLY A 270 22.06 -66.83 -6.14
CA GLY A 270 21.06 -67.84 -6.13
C GLY A 270 19.98 -67.46 -5.13
N GLY A 271 18.77 -67.65 -5.44
CA GLY A 271 17.93 -68.71 -4.94
C GLY A 271 16.83 -68.25 -3.99
N SER A 272 15.59 -68.47 -4.41
CA SER A 272 14.42 -68.90 -3.65
C SER A 272 13.52 -67.93 -2.93
N ALA A 273 12.35 -67.77 -3.49
CA ALA A 273 11.07 -67.53 -2.83
C ALA A 273 10.64 -68.80 -2.01
N PRO A 274 9.51 -68.86 -1.29
CA PRO A 274 8.33 -67.98 -1.19
C PRO A 274 7.76 -67.87 0.23
N GLY A 275 6.65 -67.15 0.42
CA GLY A 275 5.80 -67.31 1.61
C GLY A 275 4.91 -66.14 1.97
N ASN A 276 3.74 -66.05 1.40
CA ASN A 276 2.51 -65.48 1.93
C ASN A 276 1.90 -66.46 2.93
N PRO A 277 0.94 -66.24 3.77
CA PRO A 277 0.02 -65.10 3.98
C PRO A 277 -0.28 -64.79 5.48
N ARG A 278 -0.76 -63.60 5.76
CA ARG A 278 -2.04 -63.31 6.42
C ARG A 278 -2.22 -61.83 6.62
#